data_992fd049bba14450c5954e35f251f8f6
#
_entry.id   992fd049bba14450c5954e35f251f8f6
#
_cell.length_a   1.000
_cell.length_b   1.000
_cell.length_c   1.000
_cell.angle_alpha   90.00
_cell.angle_beta   90.00
_cell.angle_gamma   90.00
#
_symmetry.space_group_name_H-M   'P 1'
#
loop_
_entity.id
_entity.type
_entity.pdbx_description
1 polymer ?
#
loop_
_entity_poly.entity_id
_entity_poly.type
_entity_poly.pdbx_seq_one_letter_code
_entity_poly.pdbx_strand_id
1 'polypeptide(L)'
;MQGPPGVGLADDHAVLRRVDGPAQCGLVGEGQVVHVHSAKALEARKGVLEFLLINHPLDCPICDQAGECGLQDYTFQEGRVDSRYREPKRFNPVEDFGGDVLYVTNRCILCTRCVRFMDDVHQEPVLCVSERGDRATIGKAADADLTQPWAANVIDLCPVGALTSKPFRYS
;
A
#
# COMPACT_ATOMS: atom_id res chain seq x y z
N MET A 1 7.48 -9.08 -45.11
CA MET A 1 6.98 -9.14 -43.72
C MET A 1 7.31 -7.81 -43.05
N GLN A 2 6.36 -6.94 -42.95
CA GLN A 2 6.51 -5.64 -42.29
C GLN A 2 6.38 -5.87 -40.80
N GLY A 3 7.36 -5.44 -40.01
CA GLY A 3 7.32 -5.46 -38.54
C GLY A 3 6.22 -4.54 -37.98
N PRO A 4 5.76 -4.76 -36.76
CA PRO A 4 4.73 -3.94 -36.13
C PRO A 4 5.18 -2.48 -36.04
N PRO A 5 4.25 -1.50 -36.20
CA PRO A 5 4.59 -0.09 -36.09
C PRO A 5 5.12 0.19 -34.68
N GLY A 6 6.23 0.91 -34.62
CA GLY A 6 6.87 1.30 -33.39
C GLY A 6 5.87 1.98 -32.44
N VAL A 7 5.80 1.48 -31.23
CA VAL A 7 5.11 2.16 -30.12
C VAL A 7 5.88 3.46 -29.92
N GLY A 8 5.29 4.57 -30.36
CA GLY A 8 5.81 5.90 -30.08
C GLY A 8 5.95 6.02 -28.57
N LEU A 9 7.14 6.43 -28.14
CA LEU A 9 7.39 6.84 -26.76
C LEU A 9 6.37 7.95 -26.46
N ALA A 10 5.35 7.59 -25.67
CA ALA A 10 4.39 8.55 -25.16
C ALA A 10 5.18 9.58 -24.34
N ASP A 11 4.85 10.83 -24.51
CA ASP A 11 5.48 11.98 -23.87
C ASP A 11 5.74 11.71 -22.38
N ASP A 12 7.00 11.80 -21.97
CA ASP A 12 7.48 11.61 -20.59
C ASP A 12 6.95 12.66 -19.59
N HIS A 13 5.92 13.42 -20.00
CA HIS A 13 5.40 14.53 -19.24
C HIS A 13 3.92 14.35 -18.91
N ALA A 14 3.61 14.15 -17.64
CA ALA A 14 2.25 14.32 -17.17
C ALA A 14 2.00 15.79 -16.85
N VAL A 15 1.12 16.43 -17.59
CA VAL A 15 0.62 17.77 -17.25
C VAL A 15 -0.51 17.58 -16.23
N LEU A 16 -0.22 17.92 -14.98
CA LEU A 16 -1.21 17.88 -13.93
C LEU A 16 -2.11 19.11 -14.06
N ARG A 17 -3.39 18.87 -14.37
CA ARG A 17 -4.42 19.92 -14.30
C ARG A 17 -4.89 20.06 -12.86
N ARG A 18 -5.19 21.28 -12.45
CA ARG A 18 -5.78 21.57 -11.16
C ARG A 18 -7.10 20.82 -11.03
N VAL A 19 -7.24 20.01 -10.00
CA VAL A 19 -8.52 19.43 -9.62
C VAL A 19 -9.18 20.41 -8.67
N ASP A 20 -10.27 21.04 -9.11
CA ASP A 20 -11.06 21.93 -8.27
C ASP A 20 -11.80 21.11 -7.21
N GLY A 21 -11.27 21.15 -5.97
CA GLY A 21 -11.85 20.51 -4.79
C GLY A 21 -10.99 20.79 -3.55
N PRO A 22 -11.50 20.61 -2.34
CA PRO A 22 -10.75 20.88 -1.12
C PRO A 22 -9.71 19.78 -0.85
N ALA A 23 -8.83 19.53 -1.82
CA ALA A 23 -7.74 18.59 -1.68
C ALA A 23 -6.54 19.31 -1.08
N GLN A 24 -6.25 19.01 0.16
CA GLN A 24 -4.99 19.37 0.84
C GLN A 24 -3.81 18.49 0.35
N CYS A 25 -3.82 18.09 -0.91
CA CYS A 25 -2.66 17.54 -1.57
C CYS A 25 -1.79 18.69 -2.03
N GLY A 26 -0.48 18.61 -1.76
CA GLY A 26 0.50 19.64 -2.00
C GLY A 26 0.26 20.39 -3.31
N LEU A 27 0.26 21.72 -3.20
CA LEU A 27 -0.09 22.66 -4.26
C LEU A 27 0.75 22.39 -5.52
N VAL A 28 0.14 21.77 -6.50
CA VAL A 28 0.70 21.68 -7.85
C VAL A 28 0.29 22.94 -8.58
N GLY A 29 1.29 23.75 -9.00
CA GLY A 29 1.04 24.97 -9.76
C GLY A 29 0.46 24.68 -11.14
N GLU A 30 -0.39 25.58 -11.66
CA GLU A 30 -0.90 25.48 -13.02
C GLU A 30 0.28 25.52 -14.02
N GLY A 31 0.29 24.58 -14.98
CA GLY A 31 1.37 24.43 -15.95
C GLY A 31 2.64 23.77 -15.44
N GLN A 32 2.65 23.26 -14.22
CA GLN A 32 3.78 22.48 -13.69
C GLN A 32 3.98 21.18 -14.49
N VAL A 33 5.20 20.95 -14.97
CA VAL A 33 5.60 19.74 -15.68
C VAL A 33 6.24 18.77 -14.70
N VAL A 34 5.76 17.55 -14.64
CA VAL A 34 6.30 16.49 -13.77
C VAL A 34 6.94 15.41 -14.63
N HIS A 35 8.24 15.20 -14.46
CA HIS A 35 9.00 14.17 -15.15
C HIS A 35 8.93 12.86 -14.35
N VAL A 36 8.14 11.91 -14.84
CA VAL A 36 7.92 10.64 -14.13
C VAL A 36 8.94 9.55 -14.43
N HIS A 37 9.69 9.66 -15.55
CA HIS A 37 10.69 8.68 -15.98
C HIS A 37 12.12 9.25 -16.01
N SER A 38 12.38 10.39 -15.39
CA SER A 38 13.76 10.89 -15.27
C SER A 38 14.60 9.93 -14.42
N ALA A 39 15.92 9.90 -14.64
CA ALA A 39 16.83 9.06 -13.86
C ALA A 39 16.68 9.29 -12.34
N LYS A 40 16.44 10.53 -11.94
CA LYS A 40 16.19 10.91 -10.53
C LYS A 40 14.85 10.35 -10.01
N ALA A 41 13.80 10.38 -10.83
CA ALA A 41 12.49 9.81 -10.45
C ALA A 41 12.56 8.30 -10.31
N LEU A 42 13.25 7.61 -11.23
CA LEU A 42 13.45 6.16 -11.17
C LEU A 42 14.28 5.75 -9.94
N GLU A 43 15.34 6.46 -9.62
CA GLU A 43 16.14 6.19 -8.42
C GLU A 43 15.34 6.45 -7.12
N ALA A 44 14.51 7.50 -7.11
CA ALA A 44 13.61 7.76 -5.99
C ALA A 44 12.59 6.64 -5.78
N ARG A 45 11.99 6.08 -6.85
CA ARG A 45 11.08 4.94 -6.75
C ARG A 45 11.74 3.70 -6.17
N LYS A 46 12.97 3.38 -6.61
CA LYS A 46 13.76 2.29 -6.05
C LYS A 46 13.98 2.48 -4.55
N GLY A 47 14.31 3.69 -4.14
CA GLY A 47 14.47 4.03 -2.73
C GLY A 47 13.17 3.86 -1.92
N VAL A 48 12.03 4.29 -2.46
CA VAL A 48 10.72 4.13 -1.82
C VAL A 48 10.35 2.66 -1.67
N LEU A 49 10.55 1.85 -2.73
CA LEU A 49 10.29 0.41 -2.66
C LEU A 49 11.19 -0.28 -1.62
N GLU A 50 12.48 0.04 -1.60
CA GLU A 50 13.40 -0.45 -0.58
C GLU A 50 12.93 -0.09 0.83
N PHE A 51 12.43 1.13 1.02
CA PHE A 51 11.88 1.60 2.29
C PHE A 51 10.66 0.78 2.74
N LEU A 52 9.72 0.52 1.82
CA LEU A 52 8.56 -0.32 2.10
C LEU A 52 8.95 -1.77 2.46
N LEU A 53 10.05 -2.26 1.90
CA LEU A 53 10.51 -3.63 2.10
C LEU A 53 11.39 -3.83 3.33
N ILE A 54 11.87 -2.76 3.99
CA ILE A 54 12.78 -2.88 5.14
C ILE A 54 12.25 -3.86 6.19
N ASN A 55 11.02 -3.67 6.64
CA ASN A 55 10.38 -4.53 7.63
C ASN A 55 9.32 -5.48 7.05
N HIS A 56 9.04 -5.38 5.75
CA HIS A 56 8.08 -6.26 5.10
C HIS A 56 8.59 -7.70 5.12
N PRO A 57 7.81 -8.68 5.60
CA PRO A 57 8.27 -10.07 5.70
C PRO A 57 8.37 -10.70 4.31
N LEU A 58 9.21 -11.74 4.19
CA LEU A 58 9.33 -12.54 2.97
C LEU A 58 8.27 -13.65 2.94
N ASP A 59 7.03 -13.28 3.17
CA ASP A 59 5.89 -14.18 3.37
C ASP A 59 5.12 -14.48 2.08
N CYS A 60 5.56 -14.03 0.92
CA CYS A 60 4.80 -14.21 -0.32
C CYS A 60 4.27 -15.65 -0.52
N PRO A 61 5.02 -16.72 -0.19
CA PRO A 61 4.51 -18.09 -0.33
C PRO A 61 3.33 -18.45 0.59
N ILE A 62 3.11 -17.68 1.65
CA ILE A 62 2.04 -17.87 2.64
C ILE A 62 1.16 -16.62 2.80
N CYS A 63 1.21 -15.71 1.84
CA CYS A 63 0.45 -14.46 1.85
C CYS A 63 -0.72 -14.57 0.88
N ASP A 64 -1.93 -14.32 1.37
CA ASP A 64 -3.15 -14.42 0.55
C ASP A 64 -3.16 -13.44 -0.64
N GLN A 65 -2.36 -12.36 -0.58
CA GLN A 65 -2.23 -11.38 -1.66
C GLN A 65 -1.18 -11.77 -2.72
N ALA A 66 -0.47 -12.88 -2.56
CA ALA A 66 0.56 -13.29 -3.51
C ALA A 66 -0.01 -13.51 -4.91
N GLY A 67 0.68 -12.96 -5.93
CA GLY A 67 0.25 -13.03 -7.33
C GLY A 67 -0.66 -11.88 -7.79
N GLU A 68 -1.26 -11.12 -6.86
CA GLU A 68 -2.08 -9.93 -7.14
C GLU A 68 -1.66 -8.73 -6.29
N CYS A 69 -0.44 -8.74 -5.79
CA CYS A 69 0.11 -7.73 -4.89
C CYS A 69 0.88 -6.66 -5.67
N GLY A 70 0.37 -5.43 -5.68
CA GLY A 70 1.05 -4.31 -6.34
C GLY A 70 2.45 -4.02 -5.81
N LEU A 71 2.72 -4.27 -4.51
CA LEU A 71 4.08 -4.14 -3.96
C LEU A 71 5.03 -5.16 -4.58
N GLN A 72 4.57 -6.39 -4.78
CA GLN A 72 5.34 -7.45 -5.43
C GLN A 72 5.66 -7.09 -6.88
N ASP A 73 4.65 -6.66 -7.65
CA ASP A 73 4.80 -6.28 -9.06
C ASP A 73 5.77 -5.11 -9.23
N TYR A 74 5.60 -4.03 -8.45
CA TYR A 74 6.50 -2.88 -8.51
C TYR A 74 7.92 -3.23 -8.07
N THR A 75 8.08 -4.15 -7.12
CA THR A 75 9.40 -4.61 -6.70
C THR A 75 10.11 -5.34 -7.82
N PHE A 76 9.40 -6.16 -8.59
CA PHE A 76 9.97 -6.83 -9.76
C PHE A 76 10.31 -5.87 -10.91
N GLN A 77 9.46 -4.87 -11.13
CA GLN A 77 9.63 -3.93 -12.26
C GLN A 77 10.70 -2.87 -11.99
N GLU A 78 10.74 -2.31 -10.80
CA GLU A 78 11.55 -1.12 -10.50
C GLU A 78 12.41 -1.27 -9.25
N GLY A 79 12.25 -2.34 -8.48
CA GLY A 79 12.95 -2.55 -7.22
C GLY A 79 14.41 -2.94 -7.37
N ARG A 80 15.08 -3.12 -6.23
CA ARG A 80 16.44 -3.64 -6.13
C ARG A 80 16.38 -5.11 -5.72
N VAL A 81 17.29 -5.91 -6.26
CA VAL A 81 17.40 -7.35 -5.96
C VAL A 81 17.94 -7.57 -4.54
N ASP A 82 18.83 -6.70 -4.09
CA ASP A 82 19.52 -6.78 -2.80
C ASP A 82 19.10 -5.61 -1.88
N SER A 83 18.92 -5.92 -0.61
CA SER A 83 18.66 -4.90 0.41
C SER A 83 19.98 -4.36 0.98
N ARG A 84 20.07 -3.04 1.12
CA ARG A 84 21.16 -2.39 1.86
C ARG A 84 20.98 -2.48 3.38
N TYR A 85 19.75 -2.76 3.82
CA TYR A 85 19.41 -2.91 5.24
C TYR A 85 19.90 -4.27 5.76
N ARG A 86 20.63 -4.25 6.88
CA ARG A 86 21.30 -5.43 7.45
C ARG A 86 20.73 -5.89 8.78
N GLU A 87 19.87 -5.09 9.40
CA GLU A 87 19.23 -5.45 10.66
C GLU A 87 18.10 -6.46 10.46
N PRO A 88 17.79 -7.27 11.47
CA PRO A 88 16.64 -8.18 11.40
C PRO A 88 15.34 -7.42 11.23
N LYS A 89 14.44 -7.96 10.41
CA LYS A 89 13.09 -7.40 10.24
C LYS A 89 12.32 -7.48 11.57
N ARG A 90 11.50 -6.48 11.83
CA ARG A 90 10.59 -6.50 12.98
C ARG A 90 9.61 -7.65 12.89
N PHE A 91 9.24 -8.15 14.04
CA PHE A 91 8.16 -9.11 14.17
C PHE A 91 7.12 -8.60 15.17
N ASN A 92 5.88 -8.48 14.73
CA ASN A 92 4.73 -8.20 15.56
C ASN A 92 3.74 -9.36 15.43
N PRO A 93 2.98 -9.70 16.48
CA PRO A 93 1.98 -10.74 16.41
C PRO A 93 0.85 -10.37 15.44
N VAL A 94 0.14 -11.39 14.97
CA VAL A 94 -1.11 -11.20 14.21
C VAL A 94 -2.20 -10.80 15.18
N GLU A 95 -3.00 -9.80 14.81
CA GLU A 95 -4.08 -9.28 15.61
C GLU A 95 -5.45 -9.66 15.02
N ASP A 96 -6.40 -9.96 15.89
CA ASP A 96 -7.80 -10.17 15.51
C ASP A 96 -8.54 -8.83 15.54
N PHE A 97 -9.00 -8.38 14.37
CA PHE A 97 -9.76 -7.14 14.27
C PHE A 97 -11.27 -7.34 14.42
N GLY A 98 -11.70 -8.57 14.67
CA GLY A 98 -13.11 -8.92 14.81
C GLY A 98 -13.73 -9.37 13.49
N GLY A 99 -14.93 -9.96 13.56
CA GLY A 99 -15.57 -10.57 12.41
C GLY A 99 -14.64 -11.60 11.74
N ASP A 100 -14.53 -11.53 10.44
CA ASP A 100 -13.64 -12.39 9.65
C ASP A 100 -12.27 -11.75 9.35
N VAL A 101 -11.95 -10.61 9.96
CA VAL A 101 -10.75 -9.83 9.62
C VAL A 101 -9.60 -10.11 10.58
N LEU A 102 -8.47 -10.56 10.01
CA LEU A 102 -7.19 -10.64 10.70
C LEU A 102 -6.25 -9.55 10.19
N TYR A 103 -5.45 -9.01 11.08
CA TYR A 103 -4.43 -8.02 10.75
C TYR A 103 -3.02 -8.57 10.98
N VAL A 104 -2.28 -8.72 9.88
CA VAL A 104 -0.88 -9.13 9.87
C VAL A 104 -0.01 -7.87 9.80
N THR A 105 0.29 -7.31 10.94
CA THR A 105 0.96 -6.00 11.12
C THR A 105 2.24 -5.88 10.29
N ASN A 106 3.04 -6.94 10.23
CA ASN A 106 4.33 -6.92 9.52
C ASN A 106 4.20 -6.72 8.00
N ARG A 107 3.05 -7.05 7.41
CA ARG A 107 2.78 -6.88 5.99
C ARG A 107 2.24 -5.48 5.65
N CYS A 108 1.84 -4.72 6.65
CA CYS A 108 1.25 -3.40 6.46
C CYS A 108 2.27 -2.39 5.94
N ILE A 109 1.91 -1.66 4.88
CA ILE A 109 2.69 -0.55 4.31
C ILE A 109 2.20 0.82 4.78
N LEU A 110 1.31 0.85 5.75
CA LEU A 110 0.76 2.06 6.37
C LEU A 110 0.12 3.04 5.35
N CYS A 111 -0.51 2.53 4.31
CA CYS A 111 -1.16 3.34 3.28
C CYS A 111 -2.47 4.00 3.71
N THR A 112 -3.01 3.63 4.86
CA THR A 112 -4.24 4.17 5.49
C THR A 112 -5.53 4.01 4.68
N ARG A 113 -5.57 3.22 3.61
CA ARG A 113 -6.79 3.00 2.81
C ARG A 113 -7.94 2.44 3.65
N CYS A 114 -7.65 1.48 4.54
CA CYS A 114 -8.63 0.88 5.44
C CYS A 114 -9.20 1.91 6.43
N VAL A 115 -8.37 2.77 7.00
CA VAL A 115 -8.82 3.85 7.90
C VAL A 115 -9.75 4.79 7.17
N ARG A 116 -9.31 5.32 6.01
CA ARG A 116 -10.13 6.23 5.20
C ARG A 116 -11.44 5.61 4.72
N PHE A 117 -11.43 4.32 4.40
CA PHE A 117 -12.67 3.61 4.05
C PHE A 117 -13.66 3.59 5.23
N MET A 118 -13.18 3.30 6.43
CA MET A 118 -14.03 3.28 7.62
C MET A 118 -14.56 4.68 7.96
N ASP A 119 -13.75 5.72 7.76
CA ASP A 119 -14.13 7.10 8.03
C ASP A 119 -15.07 7.66 6.95
N ASP A 120 -14.65 7.59 5.67
CA ASP A 120 -15.30 8.34 4.59
C ASP A 120 -16.48 7.58 3.97
N VAL A 121 -16.39 6.25 3.87
CA VAL A 121 -17.36 5.41 3.15
C VAL A 121 -18.28 4.69 4.13
N HIS A 122 -17.69 4.01 5.10
CA HIS A 122 -18.45 3.25 6.08
C HIS A 122 -19.10 4.16 7.14
N GLN A 123 -18.49 5.32 7.40
CA GLN A 123 -18.93 6.32 8.40
C GLN A 123 -18.95 5.81 9.85
N GLU A 124 -18.19 4.76 10.13
CA GLU A 124 -17.94 4.24 11.47
C GLU A 124 -16.43 4.12 11.68
N PRO A 125 -15.76 5.10 12.31
CA PRO A 125 -14.31 5.18 12.44
C PRO A 125 -13.77 4.19 13.48
N VAL A 126 -13.83 2.91 13.17
CA VAL A 126 -13.32 1.82 14.02
C VAL A 126 -11.81 1.68 13.94
N LEU A 127 -11.23 1.96 12.75
CA LEU A 127 -9.80 1.87 12.52
C LEU A 127 -9.12 3.23 12.65
N CYS A 128 -7.92 3.22 13.21
CA CYS A 128 -7.09 4.42 13.34
C CYS A 128 -5.61 4.10 13.12
N VAL A 129 -4.80 5.14 12.92
CA VAL A 129 -3.35 5.01 13.01
C VAL A 129 -2.94 5.22 14.47
N SER A 130 -2.40 4.19 15.07
CA SER A 130 -1.87 4.20 16.43
C SER A 130 -0.36 4.38 16.41
N GLU A 131 0.19 4.93 17.48
CA GLU A 131 1.61 5.21 17.61
C GLU A 131 2.14 6.21 16.57
N ARG A 132 3.45 6.37 16.50
CA ARG A 132 4.10 7.32 15.58
C ARG A 132 5.50 6.88 15.22
N GLY A 133 6.03 7.48 14.14
CA GLY A 133 7.36 7.18 13.64
C GLY A 133 7.47 5.71 13.22
N ASP A 134 8.51 5.08 13.70
CA ASP A 134 8.83 3.70 13.36
C ASP A 134 7.87 2.66 13.98
N ARG A 135 7.08 3.06 14.98
CA ARG A 135 6.09 2.20 15.66
C ARG A 135 4.68 2.37 15.13
N ALA A 136 4.47 3.30 14.19
CA ALA A 136 3.15 3.54 13.63
C ALA A 136 2.55 2.25 13.08
N THR A 137 1.31 1.98 13.46
CA THR A 137 0.55 0.79 13.05
C THR A 137 -0.93 1.15 12.87
N ILE A 138 -1.65 0.33 12.14
CA ILE A 138 -3.12 0.42 12.15
C ILE A 138 -3.59 -0.28 13.41
N GLY A 139 -4.45 0.38 14.14
CA GLY A 139 -5.10 -0.15 15.32
C GLY A 139 -6.61 -0.01 15.20
N LYS A 140 -7.33 -0.68 16.09
CA LYS A 140 -8.76 -0.49 16.26
C LYS A 140 -9.06 0.35 17.50
N ALA A 141 -10.15 1.09 17.49
CA ALA A 141 -10.64 1.77 18.67
C ALA A 141 -10.90 0.77 19.80
N ALA A 142 -10.68 1.18 21.04
CA ALA A 142 -10.90 0.32 22.20
C ALA A 142 -12.31 -0.28 22.16
N ASP A 143 -12.39 -1.60 22.37
CA ASP A 143 -13.64 -2.37 22.40
C ASP A 143 -14.45 -2.38 21.07
N ALA A 144 -13.84 -1.95 19.96
CA ALA A 144 -14.46 -2.00 18.66
C ALA A 144 -13.95 -3.20 17.84
N ASP A 145 -14.86 -3.94 17.23
CA ASP A 145 -14.56 -5.04 16.32
C ASP A 145 -15.16 -4.75 14.94
N LEU A 146 -14.48 -5.26 13.89
CA LEU A 146 -14.96 -5.14 12.50
C LEU A 146 -16.07 -6.18 12.21
N THR A 147 -17.20 -6.04 12.90
CA THR A 147 -18.37 -6.93 12.76
C THR A 147 -19.51 -6.31 11.96
N GLN A 148 -19.38 -5.02 11.62
CA GLN A 148 -20.39 -4.29 10.88
C GLN A 148 -20.54 -4.81 9.45
N PRO A 149 -21.72 -4.73 8.84
CA PRO A 149 -21.90 -4.99 7.41
C PRO A 149 -20.90 -4.15 6.60
N TRP A 150 -20.29 -4.74 5.58
CA TRP A 150 -19.30 -4.12 4.69
C TRP A 150 -17.91 -3.87 5.29
N ALA A 151 -17.73 -4.01 6.61
CA ALA A 151 -16.41 -3.81 7.24
C ALA A 151 -15.33 -4.74 6.65
N ALA A 152 -15.70 -5.95 6.23
CA ALA A 152 -14.80 -6.91 5.59
C ALA A 152 -14.22 -6.41 4.26
N ASN A 153 -14.82 -5.41 3.59
CA ASN A 153 -14.28 -4.81 2.37
C ASN A 153 -12.91 -4.15 2.58
N VAL A 154 -12.49 -3.91 3.82
CA VAL A 154 -11.12 -3.45 4.11
C VAL A 154 -10.06 -4.46 3.65
N ILE A 155 -10.41 -5.75 3.54
CA ILE A 155 -9.53 -6.81 3.05
C ILE A 155 -9.25 -6.57 1.56
N ASP A 156 -10.30 -6.39 0.75
CA ASP A 156 -10.18 -6.18 -0.70
C ASP A 156 -9.50 -4.83 -1.03
N LEU A 157 -9.68 -3.83 -0.17
CA LEU A 157 -9.04 -2.53 -0.33
C LEU A 157 -7.56 -2.53 0.07
N CYS A 158 -7.11 -3.52 0.83
CA CYS A 158 -5.73 -3.61 1.28
C CYS A 158 -4.83 -4.00 0.10
N PRO A 159 -3.86 -3.16 -0.30
CA PRO A 159 -3.00 -3.43 -1.47
C PRO A 159 -1.96 -4.52 -1.22
N VAL A 160 -1.90 -5.04 -0.01
CA VAL A 160 -0.98 -6.08 0.46
C VAL A 160 -1.74 -7.04 1.38
N GLY A 161 -1.19 -8.22 1.68
CA GLY A 161 -1.83 -9.20 2.56
C GLY A 161 -1.77 -8.87 4.05
N ALA A 162 -1.90 -7.57 4.42
CA ALA A 162 -1.92 -7.14 5.81
C ALA A 162 -3.27 -7.34 6.47
N LEU A 163 -4.36 -7.06 5.76
CA LEU A 163 -5.70 -7.45 6.16
C LEU A 163 -6.10 -8.69 5.37
N THR A 164 -6.48 -9.73 6.06
CA THR A 164 -6.80 -11.03 5.46
C THR A 164 -8.03 -11.63 6.10
N SER A 165 -8.72 -12.50 5.36
CA SER A 165 -9.92 -13.19 5.82
C SER A 165 -9.55 -14.44 6.61
N LYS A 166 -10.13 -14.63 7.79
CA LYS A 166 -9.96 -15.85 8.59
C LYS A 166 -10.33 -17.12 7.81
N PRO A 167 -11.48 -17.17 7.09
CA PRO A 167 -11.86 -18.35 6.32
C PRO A 167 -10.95 -18.63 5.12
N PHE A 168 -10.37 -17.59 4.52
CA PHE A 168 -9.56 -17.72 3.31
C PHE A 168 -8.09 -18.02 3.60
N ARG A 169 -7.64 -17.77 4.83
CA ARG A 169 -6.24 -17.94 5.21
C ARG A 169 -5.78 -19.38 5.02
N TYR A 170 -4.81 -19.59 4.12
CA TYR A 170 -4.25 -20.91 3.79
C TYR A 170 -5.23 -21.89 3.13
N SER A 171 -6.28 -21.42 2.46
CA SER A 171 -7.18 -22.26 1.67
C SER A 171 -6.60 -22.59 0.29
#